data_98e253529896fa4f7258d808dbe9b97c
#
_entry.id   98e253529896fa4f7258d808dbe9b97c
#
_cell.length_a   1.000
_cell.length_b   1.000
_cell.length_c   1.000
_cell.angle_alpha   90.00
_cell.angle_beta   90.00
_cell.angle_gamma   90.00
#
_symmetry.space_group_name_H-M   'P 1'
#
loop_
_entity.id
_entity.type
_entity.pdbx_description
1 polymer ?
#
loop_
_entity_poly.entity_id
_entity_poly.type
_entity_poly.pdbx_seq_one_letter_code
_entity_poly.pdbx_strand_id
1 'polypeptide(L)'
;MAVLLPLLLFRGCKEASTAPAEMRETGVTPPAYLVVLDCGHGGFDAGARGDDTGVREDELNLAVGMLLKEALEELGVQVSVTRSESEALGDTKKEDMRRRGELLCTEGADAVVSVHMNHFSDRKVAGPMTFYQAGAEEGQELAQAVMDALCAGLGLKARLANPGNNFVTRIPAAPAVLVECGFLSNPEEELRLQEPEYQQKLARAIAAGVRAYLQAKSEEALPSFSPAAP
;
A
#
# COMPACT_ATOMS: atom_id res chain seq x y z
N MET A 1 52.35 -71.49 33.92
CA MET A 1 51.17 -70.94 33.24
C MET A 1 51.50 -69.48 32.90
N ALA A 2 51.83 -69.25 31.67
CA ALA A 2 52.17 -67.90 31.14
C ALA A 2 50.97 -67.33 30.48
N VAL A 3 50.58 -66.11 30.88
CA VAL A 3 49.50 -65.35 30.22
C VAL A 3 50.16 -64.27 29.36
N LEU A 4 49.96 -64.45 28.09
CA LEU A 4 50.39 -63.46 27.04
C LEU A 4 49.36 -62.30 26.99
N LEU A 5 49.87 -61.08 27.08
CA LEU A 5 49.14 -59.83 26.87
C LEU A 5 49.30 -59.39 25.43
N PRO A 6 48.26 -59.10 24.66
CA PRO A 6 48.43 -58.61 23.31
C PRO A 6 48.60 -57.08 23.27
N LEU A 7 49.53 -56.68 22.45
CA LEU A 7 49.93 -55.30 22.11
C LEU A 7 48.80 -54.65 21.27
N LEU A 8 48.17 -53.61 21.79
CA LEU A 8 47.17 -52.78 21.04
C LEU A 8 47.90 -51.71 20.25
N LEU A 9 47.90 -51.87 18.94
CA LEU A 9 48.36 -50.88 17.97
C LEU A 9 47.34 -49.71 17.89
N PHE A 10 47.77 -48.52 18.28
CA PHE A 10 47.01 -47.27 18.04
C PHE A 10 46.97 -46.99 16.53
N ARG A 11 45.81 -47.09 15.92
CA ARG A 11 45.51 -46.55 14.59
C ARG A 11 45.05 -45.11 14.74
N GLY A 12 45.78 -44.22 14.04
CA GLY A 12 45.48 -42.79 14.03
C GLY A 12 44.10 -42.45 13.57
N CYS A 13 43.46 -41.51 14.25
CA CYS A 13 42.23 -40.84 13.85
C CYS A 13 42.51 -40.04 12.58
N LYS A 14 41.81 -40.41 11.50
CA LYS A 14 41.64 -39.53 10.33
C LYS A 14 40.69 -38.40 10.74
N GLU A 15 41.21 -37.17 10.67
CA GLU A 15 40.43 -35.98 10.79
C GLU A 15 39.35 -35.97 9.67
N ALA A 16 38.10 -35.99 10.06
CA ALA A 16 36.99 -35.75 9.18
C ALA A 16 36.93 -34.24 8.93
N SER A 17 37.32 -33.83 7.74
CA SER A 17 37.08 -32.48 7.23
C SER A 17 35.57 -32.23 7.17
N THR A 18 35.04 -31.47 8.13
CA THR A 18 33.69 -30.91 8.06
C THR A 18 33.75 -29.69 7.16
N ALA A 19 33.38 -29.85 5.91
CA ALA A 19 33.04 -28.71 5.05
C ALA A 19 31.87 -27.94 5.71
N PRO A 20 31.91 -26.60 5.74
CA PRO A 20 30.80 -25.85 6.27
C PRO A 20 29.58 -26.14 5.38
N ALA A 21 28.47 -26.51 6.02
CA ALA A 21 27.18 -26.60 5.37
C ALA A 21 26.87 -25.22 4.80
N GLU A 22 26.86 -25.11 3.47
CA GLU A 22 26.25 -23.95 2.80
C GLU A 22 24.80 -23.84 3.30
N MET A 23 24.57 -22.86 4.16
CA MET A 23 23.23 -22.38 4.45
C MET A 23 22.67 -21.88 3.11
N ARG A 24 21.81 -22.67 2.50
CA ARG A 24 20.91 -22.19 1.47
C ARG A 24 20.05 -21.12 2.14
N GLU A 25 20.39 -19.86 1.91
CA GLU A 25 19.50 -18.76 2.15
C GLU A 25 18.22 -19.06 1.35
N THR A 26 17.16 -19.44 2.03
CA THR A 26 15.81 -19.39 1.47
C THR A 26 15.52 -17.90 1.32
N GLY A 27 15.74 -17.39 0.11
CA GLY A 27 15.64 -15.97 -0.21
C GLY A 27 14.20 -15.46 -0.22
N VAL A 28 13.51 -15.57 0.91
CA VAL A 28 12.35 -14.76 1.21
C VAL A 28 12.89 -13.57 2.02
N THR A 29 13.34 -12.56 1.31
CA THR A 29 13.55 -11.25 1.92
C THR A 29 12.19 -10.82 2.49
N PRO A 30 12.08 -10.53 3.80
CA PRO A 30 10.82 -10.00 4.32
C PRO A 30 10.43 -8.75 3.51
N PRO A 31 9.14 -8.50 3.30
CA PRO A 31 8.70 -7.31 2.57
C PRO A 31 9.33 -6.08 3.19
N ALA A 32 9.98 -5.27 2.36
CA ALA A 32 10.77 -4.13 2.83
C ALA A 32 9.90 -3.00 3.38
N TYR A 33 8.59 -2.99 3.08
CA TYR A 33 7.67 -1.90 3.42
C TYR A 33 6.32 -2.44 3.90
N LEU A 34 5.68 -1.68 4.80
CA LEU A 34 4.31 -1.89 5.26
C LEU A 34 3.41 -0.72 4.84
N VAL A 35 2.37 -1.00 4.08
CA VAL A 35 1.34 -0.03 3.69
C VAL A 35 0.02 -0.37 4.36
N VAL A 36 -0.60 0.62 5.01
CA VAL A 36 -1.99 0.51 5.47
C VAL A 36 -2.91 1.00 4.37
N LEU A 37 -3.77 0.12 3.90
CA LEU A 37 -4.75 0.41 2.86
C LEU A 37 -6.13 0.55 3.47
N ASP A 38 -6.75 1.70 3.26
CA ASP A 38 -8.09 2.00 3.71
C ASP A 38 -9.07 1.96 2.53
N CYS A 39 -10.03 1.04 2.59
CA CYS A 39 -11.17 1.05 1.69
C CYS A 39 -12.27 1.91 2.33
N GLY A 40 -12.46 3.15 1.85
CA GLY A 40 -13.37 4.12 2.45
C GLY A 40 -14.80 3.61 2.60
N HIS A 41 -15.55 4.12 3.59
CA HIS A 41 -16.94 3.76 3.87
C HIS A 41 -17.13 2.27 4.25
N GLY A 42 -18.33 1.72 4.06
CA GLY A 42 -18.70 0.32 4.27
C GLY A 42 -20.02 0.12 5.02
N GLY A 43 -20.74 -0.96 4.72
CA GLY A 43 -21.95 -1.37 5.41
C GLY A 43 -23.07 -0.32 5.34
N PHE A 44 -23.44 0.26 6.48
CA PHE A 44 -24.48 1.30 6.58
C PHE A 44 -24.03 2.64 5.95
N ASP A 45 -22.72 2.88 5.82
CA ASP A 45 -22.17 4.06 5.20
C ASP A 45 -21.81 3.77 3.74
N ALA A 46 -22.73 4.03 2.85
CA ALA A 46 -22.56 3.80 1.42
C ALA A 46 -21.57 4.78 0.75
N GLY A 47 -21.18 5.87 1.43
CA GLY A 47 -20.53 6.99 0.78
C GLY A 47 -21.45 7.69 -0.22
N ALA A 48 -20.87 8.25 -1.27
CA ALA A 48 -21.63 8.80 -2.39
C ALA A 48 -22.33 7.67 -3.18
N ARG A 49 -23.28 8.08 -4.01
CA ARG A 49 -23.94 7.20 -4.98
C ARG A 49 -23.81 7.78 -6.36
N GLY A 50 -23.69 6.91 -7.34
CA GLY A 50 -23.75 7.29 -8.73
C GLY A 50 -25.09 7.91 -9.08
N ASP A 51 -25.06 9.03 -9.83
CA ASP A 51 -26.26 9.79 -10.18
C ASP A 51 -27.17 9.06 -11.19
N ASP A 52 -26.59 8.22 -12.03
CA ASP A 52 -27.30 7.56 -13.13
C ASP A 52 -27.57 6.07 -12.82
N THR A 53 -26.63 5.34 -12.21
CA THR A 53 -26.76 3.90 -11.94
C THR A 53 -27.13 3.60 -10.48
N GLY A 54 -26.87 4.55 -9.57
CA GLY A 54 -27.05 4.35 -8.15
C GLY A 54 -25.97 3.49 -7.49
N VAL A 55 -24.87 3.19 -8.21
CA VAL A 55 -23.73 2.43 -7.68
C VAL A 55 -23.21 3.06 -6.40
N ARG A 56 -22.83 2.24 -5.44
CA ARG A 56 -22.35 2.71 -4.13
C ARG A 56 -20.84 2.93 -4.15
N GLU A 57 -20.43 4.02 -3.54
CA GLU A 57 -18.99 4.34 -3.38
C GLU A 57 -18.25 3.25 -2.60
N ASP A 58 -18.81 2.77 -1.48
CA ASP A 58 -18.15 1.78 -0.63
C ASP A 58 -17.88 0.44 -1.34
N GLU A 59 -18.75 0.04 -2.28
CA GLU A 59 -18.55 -1.16 -3.10
C GLU A 59 -17.37 -0.98 -4.07
N LEU A 60 -17.27 0.19 -4.71
CA LEU A 60 -16.16 0.50 -5.62
C LEU A 60 -14.84 0.69 -4.87
N ASN A 61 -14.88 1.35 -3.70
CA ASN A 61 -13.71 1.51 -2.84
C ASN A 61 -13.14 0.16 -2.42
N LEU A 62 -14.01 -0.80 -2.07
CA LEU A 62 -13.59 -2.15 -1.73
C LEU A 62 -13.01 -2.88 -2.95
N ALA A 63 -13.69 -2.82 -4.10
CA ALA A 63 -13.23 -3.49 -5.33
C ALA A 63 -11.84 -2.99 -5.77
N VAL A 64 -11.66 -1.67 -5.88
CA VAL A 64 -10.36 -1.07 -6.24
C VAL A 64 -9.31 -1.32 -5.15
N GLY A 65 -9.70 -1.22 -3.87
CA GLY A 65 -8.81 -1.45 -2.74
C GLY A 65 -8.25 -2.87 -2.71
N MET A 66 -9.05 -3.90 -2.97
CA MET A 66 -8.56 -5.29 -3.00
C MET A 66 -7.63 -5.54 -4.19
N LEU A 67 -7.92 -4.97 -5.37
CA LEU A 67 -7.00 -5.01 -6.51
C LEU A 67 -5.69 -4.25 -6.24
N LEU A 68 -5.75 -3.15 -5.50
CA LEU A 68 -4.57 -2.39 -5.08
C LEU A 68 -3.73 -3.19 -4.09
N LYS A 69 -4.35 -3.88 -3.14
CA LYS A 69 -3.67 -4.80 -2.23
C LYS A 69 -2.85 -5.83 -3.01
N GLU A 70 -3.49 -6.54 -3.94
CA GLU A 70 -2.81 -7.54 -4.77
C GLU A 70 -1.64 -6.92 -5.56
N ALA A 71 -1.85 -5.76 -6.20
CA ALA A 71 -0.82 -5.08 -6.96
C ALA A 71 0.39 -4.62 -6.10
N LEU A 72 0.16 -4.20 -4.85
CA LEU A 72 1.23 -3.84 -3.91
C LEU A 72 2.00 -5.08 -3.43
N GLU A 73 1.29 -6.17 -3.13
CA GLU A 73 1.91 -7.44 -2.71
C GLU A 73 2.76 -8.05 -3.83
N GLU A 74 2.32 -7.96 -5.10
CA GLU A 74 3.13 -8.33 -6.28
C GLU A 74 4.44 -7.52 -6.39
N LEU A 75 4.44 -6.28 -5.89
CA LEU A 75 5.62 -5.41 -5.81
C LEU A 75 6.47 -5.62 -4.54
N GLY A 76 6.16 -6.65 -3.73
CA GLY A 76 6.90 -6.98 -2.51
C GLY A 76 6.61 -6.05 -1.32
N VAL A 77 5.46 -5.40 -1.31
CA VAL A 77 4.98 -4.55 -0.20
C VAL A 77 4.03 -5.36 0.67
N GLN A 78 4.21 -5.34 1.98
CA GLN A 78 3.23 -5.88 2.92
C GLN A 78 2.05 -4.92 3.05
N VAL A 79 0.82 -5.45 3.01
CA VAL A 79 -0.40 -4.64 3.08
C VAL A 79 -1.27 -5.06 4.25
N SER A 80 -1.60 -4.10 5.11
CA SER A 80 -2.66 -4.22 6.12
C SER A 80 -3.88 -3.45 5.65
N VAL A 81 -5.06 -4.07 5.66
CA VAL A 81 -6.30 -3.42 5.19
C VAL A 81 -7.20 -3.04 6.35
N THR A 82 -7.92 -1.91 6.25
CA THR A 82 -8.91 -1.54 7.26
C THR A 82 -10.14 -2.45 7.20
N ARG A 83 -10.58 -2.82 6.01
CA ARG A 83 -11.63 -3.82 5.77
C ARG A 83 -11.39 -4.60 4.48
N SER A 84 -11.80 -5.85 4.47
CA SER A 84 -11.75 -6.74 3.29
C SER A 84 -13.15 -7.24 2.87
N GLU A 85 -14.18 -6.82 3.60
CA GLU A 85 -15.57 -7.22 3.41
C GLU A 85 -16.46 -5.97 3.23
N SER A 86 -17.71 -6.18 2.87
CA SER A 86 -18.68 -5.11 2.61
C SER A 86 -19.11 -4.34 3.87
N GLU A 87 -18.92 -4.93 5.05
CA GLU A 87 -19.39 -4.40 6.32
C GLU A 87 -18.60 -3.15 6.74
N ALA A 88 -19.23 -2.36 7.60
CA ALA A 88 -18.59 -1.28 8.34
C ALA A 88 -17.71 -1.86 9.47
N LEU A 89 -16.75 -1.10 9.93
CA LEU A 89 -15.88 -1.48 11.05
C LEU A 89 -16.56 -1.42 12.42
N GLY A 90 -17.74 -0.83 12.50
CA GLY A 90 -18.52 -0.70 13.73
C GLY A 90 -20.00 -0.51 13.46
N ASP A 91 -20.84 -0.60 14.49
CA ASP A 91 -22.28 -0.51 14.39
C ASP A 91 -22.80 0.95 14.22
N THR A 92 -21.95 1.92 14.49
CA THR A 92 -22.24 3.35 14.34
C THR A 92 -21.10 4.06 13.61
N LYS A 93 -21.43 5.19 12.95
CA LYS A 93 -20.41 6.03 12.29
C LYS A 93 -19.26 6.43 13.24
N LYS A 94 -19.58 6.74 14.49
CA LYS A 94 -18.59 7.10 15.49
C LYS A 94 -17.65 5.93 15.80
N GLU A 95 -18.19 4.74 15.95
CA GLU A 95 -17.41 3.54 16.22
C GLU A 95 -16.60 3.11 15.02
N ASP A 96 -17.18 3.14 13.82
CA ASP A 96 -16.48 2.88 12.56
C ASP A 96 -15.25 3.80 12.42
N MET A 97 -15.46 5.11 12.56
CA MET A 97 -14.36 6.09 12.46
C MET A 97 -13.28 5.92 13.55
N ARG A 98 -13.68 5.51 14.76
CA ARG A 98 -12.72 5.21 15.83
C ARG A 98 -11.85 4.00 15.48
N ARG A 99 -12.46 2.89 15.10
CA ARG A 99 -11.75 1.66 14.71
C ARG A 99 -10.89 1.88 13.47
N ARG A 100 -11.42 2.61 12.48
CA ARG A 100 -10.66 3.00 11.29
C ARG A 100 -9.42 3.80 11.67
N GLY A 101 -9.55 4.80 12.54
CA GLY A 101 -8.43 5.57 13.04
C GLY A 101 -7.37 4.72 13.75
N GLU A 102 -7.77 3.73 14.54
CA GLU A 102 -6.84 2.80 15.20
C GLU A 102 -6.06 1.97 14.18
N LEU A 103 -6.72 1.45 13.15
CA LEU A 103 -6.08 0.69 12.06
C LEU A 103 -5.14 1.56 11.22
N LEU A 104 -5.51 2.81 10.93
CA LEU A 104 -4.67 3.77 10.20
C LEU A 104 -3.40 4.14 10.97
N CYS A 105 -3.40 4.01 12.31
CA CYS A 105 -2.24 4.26 13.18
C CYS A 105 -1.41 2.99 13.43
N THR A 106 -1.41 2.02 12.53
CA THR A 106 -0.58 0.81 12.65
C THR A 106 0.89 1.17 12.79
N GLU A 107 1.52 0.65 13.87
CA GLU A 107 2.92 0.89 14.14
C GLU A 107 3.81 0.31 13.04
N GLY A 108 4.82 1.07 12.63
CA GLY A 108 5.76 0.66 11.57
C GLY A 108 5.21 0.77 10.15
N ALA A 109 4.04 1.39 9.97
CA ALA A 109 3.55 1.68 8.62
C ALA A 109 4.45 2.73 7.93
N ASP A 110 4.86 2.43 6.70
CA ASP A 110 5.67 3.33 5.86
C ASP A 110 4.80 4.30 5.06
N ALA A 111 3.55 3.93 4.78
CA ALA A 111 2.57 4.78 4.12
C ALA A 111 1.13 4.33 4.42
N VAL A 112 0.20 5.28 4.29
CA VAL A 112 -1.24 5.05 4.36
C VAL A 112 -1.89 5.49 3.05
N VAL A 113 -2.71 4.64 2.46
CA VAL A 113 -3.46 4.92 1.23
C VAL A 113 -4.94 4.69 1.47
N SER A 114 -5.76 5.74 1.34
CA SER A 114 -7.21 5.63 1.43
C SER A 114 -7.85 5.77 0.05
N VAL A 115 -8.69 4.83 -0.34
CA VAL A 115 -9.35 4.76 -1.64
C VAL A 115 -10.80 5.20 -1.53
N HIS A 116 -11.17 6.16 -2.37
CA HIS A 116 -12.48 6.78 -2.45
C HIS A 116 -12.92 7.05 -3.89
N MET A 117 -14.20 7.38 -4.06
CA MET A 117 -14.80 7.91 -5.27
C MET A 117 -15.42 9.26 -4.96
N ASN A 118 -15.13 10.25 -5.78
CA ASN A 118 -15.60 11.61 -5.57
C ASN A 118 -17.04 11.81 -6.08
N HIS A 119 -17.66 12.87 -5.61
CA HIS A 119 -18.95 13.35 -6.11
C HIS A 119 -19.00 14.88 -6.04
N PHE A 120 -19.41 15.53 -7.13
CA PHE A 120 -19.47 16.97 -7.22
C PHE A 120 -20.71 17.44 -7.97
N SER A 121 -21.24 18.63 -7.62
CA SER A 121 -22.47 19.16 -8.20
C SER A 121 -22.39 19.47 -9.72
N ASP A 122 -21.19 19.84 -10.21
CA ASP A 122 -20.96 19.96 -11.64
C ASP A 122 -20.55 18.62 -12.22
N ARG A 123 -21.46 17.98 -12.91
CA ARG A 123 -21.29 16.66 -13.54
C ARG A 123 -20.21 16.63 -14.67
N LYS A 124 -19.67 17.78 -15.06
CA LYS A 124 -18.56 17.85 -16.04
C LYS A 124 -17.19 17.65 -15.40
N VAL A 125 -17.11 17.76 -14.07
CA VAL A 125 -15.85 17.52 -13.36
C VAL A 125 -15.52 16.04 -13.46
N ALA A 126 -14.26 15.75 -13.82
CA ALA A 126 -13.78 14.40 -14.09
C ALA A 126 -12.29 14.22 -13.77
N GLY A 127 -11.90 12.97 -13.62
CA GLY A 127 -10.53 12.51 -13.42
C GLY A 127 -10.12 12.38 -11.97
N PRO A 128 -9.11 11.56 -11.70
CA PRO A 128 -8.66 11.28 -10.34
C PRO A 128 -8.09 12.52 -9.65
N MET A 129 -8.19 12.52 -8.32
CA MET A 129 -7.56 13.51 -7.45
C MET A 129 -6.85 12.82 -6.30
N THR A 130 -5.76 13.40 -5.81
CA THR A 130 -5.11 12.96 -4.57
C THR A 130 -5.09 14.09 -3.56
N PHE A 131 -5.26 13.73 -2.29
CA PHE A 131 -5.25 14.69 -1.18
C PHE A 131 -4.28 14.22 -0.10
N TYR A 132 -3.57 15.19 0.48
CA TYR A 132 -2.67 15.01 1.63
C TYR A 132 -3.01 15.99 2.73
N GLN A 133 -2.57 15.72 3.97
CA GLN A 133 -2.74 16.66 5.07
C GLN A 133 -1.94 17.95 4.82
N ALA A 134 -2.60 19.10 4.82
CA ALA A 134 -1.94 20.38 4.63
C ALA A 134 -0.77 20.56 5.63
N GLY A 135 0.41 20.87 5.13
CA GLY A 135 1.64 21.02 5.90
C GLY A 135 2.43 19.72 6.15
N ALA A 136 1.95 18.55 5.70
CA ALA A 136 2.68 17.29 5.77
C ALA A 136 3.51 17.09 4.49
N GLU A 137 4.81 17.36 4.54
CA GLU A 137 5.71 17.29 3.36
C GLU A 137 5.78 15.88 2.78
N GLU A 138 6.03 14.86 3.58
CA GLU A 138 6.07 13.46 3.11
C GLU A 138 4.72 12.98 2.58
N GLY A 139 3.60 13.44 3.17
CA GLY A 139 2.25 13.19 2.65
C GLY A 139 2.05 13.82 1.28
N GLN A 140 2.60 15.03 1.04
CA GLN A 140 2.58 15.69 -0.26
C GLN A 140 3.39 14.91 -1.30
N GLU A 141 4.58 14.45 -0.95
CA GLU A 141 5.44 13.65 -1.83
C GLU A 141 4.75 12.34 -2.23
N LEU A 142 4.18 11.61 -1.27
CA LEU A 142 3.40 10.40 -1.54
C LEU A 142 2.21 10.69 -2.46
N ALA A 143 1.42 11.73 -2.14
CA ALA A 143 0.24 12.08 -2.91
C ALA A 143 0.58 12.51 -4.34
N GLN A 144 1.70 13.22 -4.53
CA GLN A 144 2.18 13.61 -5.85
C GLN A 144 2.68 12.40 -6.66
N ALA A 145 3.47 11.50 -6.04
CA ALA A 145 3.93 10.28 -6.70
C ALA A 145 2.77 9.40 -7.19
N VAL A 146 1.71 9.28 -6.37
CA VAL A 146 0.48 8.57 -6.76
C VAL A 146 -0.25 9.29 -7.89
N MET A 147 -0.36 10.63 -7.83
CA MET A 147 -1.00 11.42 -8.88
C MET A 147 -0.26 11.31 -10.22
N ASP A 148 1.07 11.39 -10.21
CA ASP A 148 1.89 11.28 -11.41
C ASP A 148 1.72 9.91 -12.06
N ALA A 149 1.72 8.85 -11.25
CA ALA A 149 1.50 7.48 -11.73
C ALA A 149 0.08 7.28 -12.28
N LEU A 150 -0.94 7.84 -11.63
CA LEU A 150 -2.32 7.83 -12.14
C LEU A 150 -2.41 8.56 -13.49
N CYS A 151 -1.80 9.74 -13.61
CA CYS A 151 -1.80 10.49 -14.86
C CYS A 151 -1.11 9.70 -15.98
N ALA A 152 0.04 9.10 -15.71
CA ALA A 152 0.77 8.26 -16.66
C ALA A 152 -0.01 7.01 -17.06
N GLY A 153 -0.52 6.25 -16.08
CA GLY A 153 -1.24 4.99 -16.28
C GLY A 153 -2.58 5.14 -17.00
N LEU A 154 -3.25 6.28 -16.82
CA LEU A 154 -4.54 6.57 -17.43
C LEU A 154 -4.44 7.44 -18.69
N GLY A 155 -3.23 7.88 -19.09
CA GLY A 155 -3.01 8.74 -20.25
C GLY A 155 -3.57 10.15 -20.06
N LEU A 156 -3.54 10.66 -18.84
CA LEU A 156 -4.04 12.01 -18.50
C LEU A 156 -2.92 13.04 -18.52
N LYS A 157 -3.30 14.32 -18.63
CA LYS A 157 -2.35 15.43 -18.42
C LYS A 157 -1.91 15.45 -16.95
N ALA A 158 -0.68 15.89 -16.71
CA ALA A 158 -0.15 16.07 -15.37
C ALA A 158 -1.06 16.92 -14.49
N ARG A 159 -1.23 16.49 -13.25
CA ARG A 159 -2.04 17.16 -12.21
C ARG A 159 -1.21 17.26 -10.92
N LEU A 160 -1.57 18.20 -10.09
CA LEU A 160 -0.96 18.34 -8.76
C LEU A 160 -1.82 17.66 -7.70
N ALA A 161 -1.15 17.13 -6.68
CA ALA A 161 -1.80 16.70 -5.46
C ALA A 161 -2.37 17.91 -4.70
N ASN A 162 -3.47 17.70 -3.98
CA ASN A 162 -4.20 18.77 -3.32
C ASN A 162 -3.97 18.73 -1.80
N PRO A 163 -3.68 19.87 -1.15
CA PRO A 163 -3.72 19.94 0.29
C PRO A 163 -5.16 19.84 0.79
N GLY A 164 -5.36 19.11 1.89
CA GLY A 164 -6.68 18.92 2.48
C GLY A 164 -6.60 18.80 4.01
N ASN A 165 -7.74 18.49 4.63
CA ASN A 165 -7.83 18.21 6.05
C ASN A 165 -8.80 17.03 6.26
N ASN A 166 -8.48 15.90 5.63
CA ASN A 166 -9.30 14.71 5.71
C ASN A 166 -8.90 13.88 6.94
N PHE A 167 -9.86 13.21 7.55
CA PHE A 167 -9.61 12.36 8.71
C PHE A 167 -8.51 11.34 8.44
N VAL A 168 -8.60 10.64 7.32
CA VAL A 168 -7.69 9.54 6.94
C VAL A 168 -6.25 9.99 6.62
N THR A 169 -6.05 11.27 6.27
CA THR A 169 -4.71 11.83 6.03
C THR A 169 -4.14 12.55 7.25
N ARG A 170 -5.00 12.92 8.22
CA ARG A 170 -4.61 13.67 9.41
C ARG A 170 -4.23 12.80 10.59
N ILE A 171 -4.89 11.64 10.75
CA ILE A 171 -4.75 10.79 11.94
C ILE A 171 -3.48 9.94 11.92
N PRO A 172 -3.05 9.33 10.79
CA PRO A 172 -1.82 8.54 10.77
C PRO A 172 -0.59 9.36 11.12
N ALA A 173 0.37 8.72 11.80
CA ALA A 173 1.72 9.26 11.95
C ALA A 173 2.56 9.04 10.67
N ALA A 174 2.27 7.98 9.92
CA ALA A 174 2.89 7.71 8.64
C ALA A 174 2.37 8.66 7.54
N PRO A 175 3.16 8.94 6.49
CA PRO A 175 2.72 9.68 5.32
C PRO A 175 1.44 9.09 4.73
N ALA A 176 0.45 9.94 4.45
CA ALA A 176 -0.88 9.47 4.08
C ALA A 176 -1.44 10.21 2.86
N VAL A 177 -2.08 9.46 1.97
CA VAL A 177 -2.79 9.95 0.79
C VAL A 177 -4.23 9.44 0.76
N LEU A 178 -5.17 10.32 0.44
CA LEU A 178 -6.52 9.96 0.03
C LEU A 178 -6.58 10.07 -1.50
N VAL A 179 -7.03 9.02 -2.15
CA VAL A 179 -7.17 8.91 -3.60
C VAL A 179 -8.64 8.87 -3.96
N GLU A 180 -9.10 9.92 -4.64
CA GLU A 180 -10.40 9.96 -5.31
C GLU A 180 -10.19 9.44 -6.73
N CYS A 181 -10.66 8.25 -7.03
CA CYS A 181 -10.38 7.55 -8.29
C CYS A 181 -11.10 8.13 -9.52
N GLY A 182 -12.16 8.89 -9.30
CA GLY A 182 -13.00 9.54 -10.30
C GLY A 182 -14.30 10.02 -9.68
N PHE A 183 -15.19 10.59 -10.48
CA PHE A 183 -16.42 11.22 -10.00
C PHE A 183 -17.64 10.39 -10.32
N LEU A 184 -18.39 9.95 -9.29
CA LEU A 184 -19.67 9.25 -9.42
C LEU A 184 -20.81 10.15 -9.94
N SER A 185 -20.60 11.48 -9.91
CA SER A 185 -21.51 12.46 -10.52
C SER A 185 -21.27 12.64 -12.02
N ASN A 186 -20.14 12.17 -12.57
CA ASN A 186 -19.85 12.27 -14.00
C ASN A 186 -20.35 11.01 -14.72
N PRO A 187 -21.24 11.11 -15.73
CA PRO A 187 -21.87 9.95 -16.37
C PRO A 187 -20.88 8.96 -17.00
N GLU A 188 -19.79 9.47 -17.59
CA GLU A 188 -18.80 8.61 -18.23
C GLU A 188 -17.90 7.92 -17.21
N GLU A 189 -17.52 8.63 -16.13
CA GLU A 189 -16.69 8.05 -15.07
C GLU A 189 -17.49 7.09 -14.20
N GLU A 190 -18.74 7.38 -13.87
CA GLU A 190 -19.61 6.48 -13.13
C GLU A 190 -19.69 5.09 -13.79
N LEU A 191 -19.87 5.05 -15.11
CA LEU A 191 -19.86 3.77 -15.85
C LEU A 191 -18.47 3.12 -15.85
N ARG A 192 -17.42 3.90 -16.14
CA ARG A 192 -16.06 3.41 -16.24
C ARG A 192 -15.53 2.87 -14.91
N LEU A 193 -15.86 3.51 -13.79
CA LEU A 193 -15.45 3.06 -12.45
C LEU A 193 -16.03 1.69 -12.07
N GLN A 194 -17.09 1.24 -12.74
CA GLN A 194 -17.71 -0.08 -12.57
C GLN A 194 -17.05 -1.16 -13.46
N GLU A 195 -16.18 -0.78 -14.43
CA GLU A 195 -15.51 -1.72 -15.32
C GLU A 195 -14.31 -2.38 -14.62
N PRO A 196 -14.25 -3.72 -14.52
CA PRO A 196 -13.15 -4.42 -13.85
C PRO A 196 -11.77 -4.08 -14.44
N GLU A 197 -11.67 -3.92 -15.76
CA GLU A 197 -10.41 -3.56 -16.42
C GLU A 197 -9.93 -2.16 -16.03
N TYR A 198 -10.85 -1.21 -15.86
CA TYR A 198 -10.51 0.14 -15.42
C TYR A 198 -10.12 0.18 -13.95
N GLN A 199 -10.83 -0.56 -13.08
CA GLN A 199 -10.46 -0.72 -11.68
C GLN A 199 -9.05 -1.31 -11.52
N GLN A 200 -8.69 -2.29 -12.35
CA GLN A 200 -7.35 -2.87 -12.35
C GLN A 200 -6.29 -1.85 -12.81
N LYS A 201 -6.59 -1.01 -13.81
CA LYS A 201 -5.68 0.07 -14.23
C LYS A 201 -5.46 1.09 -13.12
N LEU A 202 -6.54 1.50 -12.43
CA LEU A 202 -6.44 2.39 -11.26
C LEU A 202 -5.56 1.79 -10.17
N ALA A 203 -5.83 0.55 -9.77
CA ALA A 203 -5.08 -0.15 -8.74
C ALA A 203 -3.59 -0.25 -9.06
N ARG A 204 -3.23 -0.67 -10.28
CA ARG A 204 -1.83 -0.75 -10.71
C ARG A 204 -1.14 0.62 -10.77
N ALA A 205 -1.84 1.65 -11.22
CA ALA A 205 -1.29 3.00 -11.24
C ALA A 205 -1.03 3.53 -9.84
N ILE A 206 -1.98 3.36 -8.90
CA ILE A 206 -1.79 3.74 -7.50
C ILE A 206 -0.62 2.96 -6.89
N ALA A 207 -0.56 1.63 -7.08
CA ALA A 207 0.52 0.79 -6.57
C ALA A 207 1.90 1.24 -7.09
N ALA A 208 2.00 1.60 -8.37
CA ALA A 208 3.24 2.10 -8.96
C ALA A 208 3.69 3.42 -8.31
N GLY A 209 2.76 4.35 -8.06
CA GLY A 209 3.06 5.61 -7.38
C GLY A 209 3.51 5.41 -5.93
N VAL A 210 2.81 4.57 -5.18
CA VAL A 210 3.20 4.20 -3.80
C VAL A 210 4.59 3.57 -3.79
N ARG A 211 4.85 2.62 -4.68
CA ARG A 211 6.15 1.95 -4.77
C ARG A 211 7.27 2.93 -5.11
N ALA A 212 7.05 3.86 -6.05
CA ALA A 212 8.03 4.89 -6.41
C ALA A 212 8.38 5.78 -5.21
N TYR A 213 7.38 6.21 -4.44
CA TYR A 213 7.59 6.98 -3.21
C TYR A 213 8.43 6.21 -2.19
N LEU A 214 8.06 4.95 -1.89
CA LEU A 214 8.75 4.12 -0.90
C LEU A 214 10.23 3.87 -1.30
N GLN A 215 10.51 3.68 -2.58
CA GLN A 215 11.87 3.51 -3.09
C GLN A 215 12.70 4.79 -2.92
N ALA A 216 12.15 5.94 -3.30
CA ALA A 216 12.83 7.22 -3.13
C ALA A 216 13.22 7.49 -1.67
N LYS A 217 12.31 7.19 -0.72
CA LYS A 217 12.59 7.31 0.72
C LYS A 217 13.69 6.38 1.21
N SER A 218 13.76 5.16 0.70
CA SER A 218 14.86 4.24 1.04
C SER A 218 16.20 4.70 0.52
N GLU A 219 16.25 5.28 -0.67
CA GLU A 219 17.47 5.82 -1.25
C GLU A 219 17.97 7.03 -0.47
N GLU A 220 17.08 7.91 -0.03
CA GLU A 220 17.41 9.07 0.83
C GLU A 220 17.95 8.63 2.20
N ALA A 221 17.47 7.53 2.76
CA ALA A 221 17.90 7.00 4.07
C ALA A 221 19.28 6.33 4.04
N LEU A 222 19.81 5.97 2.86
CA LEU A 222 21.14 5.40 2.73
C LEU A 222 22.21 6.48 2.88
N PRO A 223 23.22 6.29 3.77
CA PRO A 223 24.30 7.25 3.89
C PRO A 223 25.04 7.37 2.55
N SER A 224 25.21 8.61 2.05
CA SER A 224 26.00 8.88 0.86
C SER A 224 27.44 8.42 1.10
N PHE A 225 27.81 7.32 0.49
CA PHE A 225 29.20 6.85 0.51
C PHE A 225 30.00 7.79 -0.41
N SER A 226 30.57 8.85 0.15
CA SER A 226 31.57 9.63 -0.56
C SER A 226 32.87 8.81 -0.56
N PRO A 227 33.42 8.36 -1.71
CA PRO A 227 34.72 7.73 -1.73
C PRO A 227 35.73 8.76 -1.22
N ALA A 228 36.45 8.40 -0.16
CA ALA A 228 37.58 9.20 0.29
C ALA A 228 38.51 9.44 -0.90
N ALA A 229 38.78 10.70 -1.20
CA ALA A 229 39.72 11.09 -2.22
C ALA A 229 41.12 10.50 -1.89
N PRO A 230 41.87 10.03 -2.89
CA PRO A 230 43.20 9.42 -2.71
C PRO A 230 44.24 10.38 -2.16
#